data_5d9ee5aadb9b3cf3d99a215732c698b6
#
_entry.id   5d9ee5aadb9b3cf3d99a215732c698b6
#
_cell.length_a   1.000
_cell.length_b   1.000
_cell.length_c   1.000
_cell.angle_alpha   90.00
_cell.angle_beta   90.00
_cell.angle_gamma   90.00
#
_symmetry.space_group_name_H-M   'P 1'
#
loop_
_entity.id
_entity.type
_entity.pdbx_description
1 polymer ?
#
loop_
_entity_poly.entity_id
_entity_poly.type
_entity_poly.pdbx_seq_one_letter_code
_entity_poly.pdbx_strand_id
1 'polypeptide(L)'
;MEITDLIIGKESENISDIYIFLYEEGPVVFDASAVHLLFYFPEMEMESVLCSDRRRHRVIRGLALEPVLERLAQYPCLVDDEYIRVMGVCE
;
A
#
# COMPACT_ATOMS: atom_id res chain seq x y z
N MET A 1 11.45 9.32 -4.70
CA MET A 1 10.85 8.01 -5.02
C MET A 1 9.93 8.12 -6.21
N GLU A 2 10.01 7.19 -7.11
CA GLU A 2 9.15 7.19 -8.28
C GLU A 2 7.72 6.78 -7.93
N ILE A 3 6.73 7.56 -8.40
CA ILE A 3 5.32 7.23 -8.24
C ILE A 3 4.67 7.33 -9.61
N THR A 4 3.81 6.37 -9.96
CA THR A 4 3.13 6.34 -11.25
C THR A 4 1.72 6.93 -11.17
N ASP A 5 1.17 7.29 -12.32
CA ASP A 5 -0.23 7.76 -12.39
C ASP A 5 -1.20 6.67 -11.93
N LEU A 6 -0.86 5.41 -12.14
CA LEU A 6 -1.65 4.28 -11.65
C LEU A 6 -1.76 4.32 -10.11
N ILE A 7 -0.63 4.51 -9.43
CA ILE A 7 -0.60 4.57 -7.96
C ILE A 7 -1.42 5.76 -7.47
N ILE A 8 -1.20 6.93 -8.06
CA ILE A 8 -1.92 8.17 -7.70
C ILE A 8 -3.43 7.97 -7.86
N GLY A 9 -3.85 7.42 -9.00
CA GLY A 9 -5.26 7.18 -9.30
C GLY A 9 -5.90 6.18 -8.35
N LYS A 10 -5.24 5.06 -8.07
CA LYS A 10 -5.76 4.05 -7.16
C LYS A 10 -5.89 4.59 -5.75
N GLU A 11 -4.89 5.31 -5.25
CA GLU A 11 -4.92 5.84 -3.88
C GLU A 11 -5.93 6.98 -3.72
N SER A 12 -6.12 7.81 -4.74
CA SER A 12 -7.11 8.90 -4.66
C SER A 12 -8.55 8.40 -4.55
N GLU A 13 -8.83 7.21 -5.05
CA GLU A 13 -10.16 6.58 -5.00
C GLU A 13 -10.28 5.56 -3.87
N ASN A 14 -9.21 5.29 -3.14
CA ASN A 14 -9.16 4.23 -2.14
C ASN A 14 -9.90 4.62 -0.86
N ILE A 15 -10.98 3.93 -0.56
CA ILE A 15 -11.78 4.16 0.65
C ILE A 15 -11.50 3.10 1.71
N SER A 16 -11.45 1.82 1.32
CA SER A 16 -11.42 0.72 2.27
C SER A 16 -10.41 -0.37 1.97
N ASP A 17 -9.60 -0.19 0.94
CA ASP A 17 -8.69 -1.23 0.44
C ASP A 17 -7.24 -0.97 0.82
N ILE A 18 -6.39 -1.98 0.64
CA ILE A 18 -4.94 -1.85 0.71
C ILE A 18 -4.36 -2.27 -0.64
N TYR A 19 -3.68 -1.35 -1.31
CA TYR A 19 -2.92 -1.64 -2.53
C TYR A 19 -1.44 -1.78 -2.16
N ILE A 20 -0.88 -2.95 -2.42
CA ILE A 20 0.54 -3.23 -2.21
C ILE A 20 1.20 -3.20 -3.57
N PHE A 21 1.95 -2.13 -3.85
CA PHE A 21 2.62 -1.96 -5.13
C PHE A 21 3.96 -2.68 -5.14
N LEU A 22 4.24 -3.38 -6.24
CA LEU A 22 5.39 -4.27 -6.35
C LEU A 22 6.55 -3.54 -7.06
N TYR A 23 7.41 -2.93 -6.26
CA TYR A 23 8.63 -2.29 -6.75
C TYR A 23 9.78 -3.31 -6.80
N GLU A 24 10.82 -3.01 -7.58
CA GLU A 24 12.02 -3.86 -7.60
C GLU A 24 12.66 -4.01 -6.22
N GLU A 25 12.65 -2.95 -5.43
CA GLU A 25 13.19 -2.92 -4.07
C GLU A 25 12.34 -3.68 -3.06
N GLY A 26 11.12 -4.06 -3.45
CA GLY A 26 10.18 -4.76 -2.59
C GLY A 26 8.82 -4.10 -2.55
N PRO A 27 7.87 -4.70 -1.80
CA PRO A 27 6.51 -4.18 -1.71
C PRO A 27 6.46 -2.83 -0.99
N VAL A 28 5.60 -1.93 -1.50
CA VAL A 28 5.43 -0.58 -0.97
C VAL A 28 3.94 -0.25 -0.93
N VAL A 29 3.50 0.41 0.15
CA VAL A 29 2.14 0.96 0.24
C VAL A 29 2.20 2.47 0.38
N PHE A 30 1.21 3.16 -0.20
CA PHE A 30 1.14 4.62 -0.24
C PHE A 30 -0.15 5.13 0.39
N ASP A 31 -0.10 6.35 0.90
CA ASP A 31 -1.27 7.17 1.29
C ASP A 31 -2.36 6.40 2.04
N ALA A 32 -3.56 6.26 1.46
CA ALA A 32 -4.68 5.59 2.12
C ALA A 32 -4.35 4.14 2.48
N SER A 33 -3.69 3.41 1.59
CA SER A 33 -3.27 2.03 1.86
C SER A 33 -2.31 1.94 3.04
N ALA A 34 -1.39 2.90 3.16
CA ALA A 34 -0.47 2.94 4.30
C ALA A 34 -1.21 3.17 5.60
N VAL A 35 -2.17 4.08 5.62
CA VAL A 35 -3.00 4.34 6.80
C VAL A 35 -3.81 3.09 7.17
N HIS A 36 -4.44 2.44 6.20
CA HIS A 36 -5.22 1.22 6.46
C HIS A 36 -4.34 0.09 6.98
N LEU A 37 -3.14 -0.06 6.46
CA LEU A 37 -2.21 -1.09 6.89
C LEU A 37 -1.80 -0.92 8.36
N LEU A 38 -1.64 0.31 8.82
CA LEU A 38 -1.28 0.59 10.21
C LEU A 38 -2.32 0.11 11.22
N PHE A 39 -3.59 -0.06 10.84
CA PHE A 39 -4.60 -0.65 11.73
C PHE A 39 -4.27 -2.09 12.10
N TYR A 40 -3.59 -2.81 11.21
CA TYR A 40 -3.23 -4.22 11.42
C TYR A 40 -1.79 -4.40 11.87
N PHE A 41 -0.94 -3.43 11.58
CA PHE A 41 0.49 -3.45 11.89
C PHE A 41 0.91 -2.10 12.46
N PRO A 42 0.46 -1.76 13.67
CA PRO A 42 0.74 -0.44 14.25
C PRO A 42 2.23 -0.19 14.55
N GLU A 43 3.04 -1.24 14.57
CA GLU A 43 4.49 -1.16 14.77
C GLU A 43 5.26 -0.71 13.52
N MET A 44 4.63 -0.71 12.36
CA MET A 44 5.29 -0.29 11.12
C MET A 44 5.51 1.22 11.09
N GLU A 45 6.63 1.62 10.49
CA GLU A 45 6.96 3.04 10.34
C GLU A 45 6.46 3.58 9.01
N MET A 46 5.68 4.65 9.09
CA MET A 46 5.20 5.37 7.91
C MET A 46 6.06 6.61 7.72
N GLU A 47 6.64 6.75 6.55
CA GLU A 47 7.50 7.87 6.19
C GLU A 47 6.74 8.89 5.32
N SER A 48 7.21 10.14 5.35
CA SER A 48 6.78 11.15 4.37
C SER A 48 7.90 11.26 3.34
N VAL A 49 7.63 10.87 2.11
CA VAL A 49 8.65 10.77 1.06
C VAL A 49 8.28 11.67 -0.11
N LEU A 50 9.25 12.46 -0.59
CA LEU A 50 9.08 13.27 -1.80
C LEU A 50 9.15 12.33 -3.01
N CYS A 51 8.10 12.37 -3.82
CA CYS A 51 7.98 11.49 -4.98
C CYS A 51 8.14 12.25 -6.30
N SER A 52 8.18 11.51 -7.42
CA SER A 52 8.42 12.06 -8.75
C SER A 52 7.34 13.03 -9.24
N ASP A 53 6.16 13.02 -8.63
CA ASP A 53 5.08 13.97 -8.89
C ASP A 53 5.28 15.31 -8.18
N ARG A 54 6.43 15.50 -7.50
CA ARG A 54 6.79 16.69 -6.72
C ARG A 54 5.94 16.90 -5.47
N ARG A 55 5.24 15.84 -5.01
CA ARG A 55 4.45 15.84 -3.78
C ARG A 55 5.04 14.88 -2.78
N ARG A 56 4.78 15.14 -1.51
CA ARG A 56 5.11 14.21 -0.46
C ARG A 56 3.95 13.24 -0.26
N HIS A 57 4.28 11.96 -0.20
CA HIS A 57 3.31 10.90 0.04
C HIS A 57 3.68 10.13 1.30
N ARG A 58 2.68 9.62 1.98
CA ARG A 58 2.90 8.69 3.09
C ARG A 58 3.26 7.34 2.48
N VAL A 59 4.34 6.74 2.97
CA VAL A 59 4.89 5.51 2.39
C VAL A 59 5.32 4.57 3.50
N ILE A 60 4.99 3.29 3.35
CA ILE A 60 5.56 2.21 4.16
C ILE A 60 6.31 1.31 3.21
N ARG A 61 7.61 1.17 3.43
CA ARG A 61 8.53 0.37 2.63
C ARG A 61 9.10 -0.79 3.43
N GLY A 62 9.70 -1.75 2.73
CA GLY A 62 10.36 -2.86 3.38
C GLY A 62 9.40 -3.86 3.99
N LEU A 63 8.21 -3.99 3.42
CA LEU A 63 7.21 -4.92 3.89
C LEU A 63 7.66 -6.36 3.66
N ALA A 64 7.43 -7.21 4.65
CA ALA A 64 7.48 -8.66 4.46
C ALA A 64 6.11 -9.08 3.91
N LEU A 65 6.04 -9.34 2.61
CA LEU A 65 4.77 -9.58 1.92
C LEU A 65 3.98 -10.74 2.49
N GLU A 66 4.66 -11.86 2.75
CA GLU A 66 4.01 -13.09 3.22
C GLU A 66 3.30 -12.92 4.56
N PRO A 67 3.94 -12.38 5.62
CA PRO A 67 3.25 -12.11 6.88
C PRO A 67 2.08 -11.13 6.75
N VAL A 68 2.21 -10.13 5.88
CA VAL A 68 1.14 -9.16 5.64
C VAL A 68 -0.08 -9.86 5.03
N LEU A 69 0.13 -10.67 4.01
CA LEU A 69 -0.96 -11.40 3.36
C LEU A 69 -1.59 -12.44 4.27
N GLU A 70 -0.80 -13.10 5.12
CA GLU A 70 -1.33 -14.05 6.10
C GLU A 70 -2.26 -13.39 7.10
N ARG A 71 -1.87 -12.22 7.61
CA ARG A 71 -2.70 -11.50 8.57
C ARG A 71 -3.99 -10.97 7.96
N LEU A 72 -3.98 -10.68 6.66
CA LEU A 72 -5.14 -10.16 5.93
C LEU A 72 -5.86 -11.24 5.14
N ALA A 73 -5.63 -12.52 5.45
CA ALA A 73 -6.14 -13.65 4.67
C ALA A 73 -7.67 -13.76 4.64
N GLN A 74 -8.37 -13.18 5.64
CA GLN A 74 -9.84 -13.19 5.66
C GLN A 74 -10.46 -12.23 4.64
N TYR A 75 -9.67 -11.36 4.03
CA TYR A 75 -10.17 -10.41 3.05
C TYR A 75 -9.88 -10.88 1.62
N PRO A 76 -10.79 -10.60 0.66
CA PRO A 76 -10.52 -10.94 -0.73
C PRO A 76 -9.27 -10.23 -1.25
N CYS A 77 -8.50 -10.94 -2.04
CA CYS A 77 -7.23 -10.46 -2.56
C CYS A 77 -7.20 -10.61 -4.07
N LEU A 78 -6.91 -9.52 -4.78
CA LEU A 78 -6.76 -9.49 -6.23
C LEU A 78 -5.30 -9.24 -6.57
N VAL A 79 -4.69 -10.16 -7.32
CA VAL A 79 -3.29 -10.05 -7.75
C VAL A 79 -3.23 -9.56 -9.18
N ASP A 80 -2.52 -8.45 -9.38
CA ASP A 80 -2.24 -7.88 -10.68
C ASP A 80 -0.72 -7.89 -10.91
N ASP A 81 -0.27 -7.55 -12.13
CA ASP A 81 1.16 -7.52 -12.44
C ASP A 81 1.93 -6.47 -11.65
N GLU A 82 1.30 -5.36 -11.33
CA GLU A 82 1.95 -4.22 -10.67
C GLU A 82 1.61 -4.08 -9.20
N TYR A 83 0.53 -4.73 -8.73
CA TYR A 83 0.09 -4.58 -7.34
C TYR A 83 -0.73 -5.78 -6.86
N ILE A 84 -0.91 -5.84 -5.56
CA ILE A 84 -1.86 -6.75 -4.91
C ILE A 84 -2.87 -5.87 -4.18
N ARG A 85 -4.15 -6.08 -4.46
CA ARG A 85 -5.24 -5.34 -3.81
C ARG A 85 -5.91 -6.24 -2.78
N VAL A 86 -5.92 -5.79 -1.52
CA VAL A 86 -6.68 -6.45 -0.45
C VAL A 86 -7.92 -5.61 -0.21
N MET A 87 -9.10 -6.20 -0.40
CA MET A 87 -10.36 -5.47 -0.47
C MET A 87 -11.13 -5.47 0.85
N GLY A 88 -11.73 -4.32 1.16
CA GLY A 88 -12.69 -4.20 2.27
C GLY A 88 -12.08 -4.25 3.66
N VAL A 89 -10.81 -3.91 3.83
CA VAL A 89 -10.11 -4.02 5.12
C VAL A 89 -10.55 -2.98 6.14
N CYS A 90 -11.14 -1.88 5.69
CA CYS A 90 -11.55 -0.76 6.54
C CYS A 90 -13.02 -0.37 6.35
N GLU A 91 -13.86 -1.33 6.07
CA GLU A 91 -15.32 -1.10 5.95
C GLU A 91 -15.99 -0.80 7.29
#